data_3c351292f97ee259b687fa3c3c6f3e9c
#
_entry.id   3c351292f97ee259b687fa3c3c6f3e9c
#
_cell.length_a   1.000
_cell.length_b   1.000
_cell.length_c   1.000
_cell.angle_alpha   90.00
_cell.angle_beta   90.00
_cell.angle_gamma   90.00
#
_symmetry.space_group_name_H-M   'P 1'
#
loop_
_entity.id
_entity.type
_entity.pdbx_description
1 polymer ?
#
loop_
_entity_poly.entity_id
_entity_poly.type
_entity_poly.pdbx_seq_one_letter_code
_entity_poly.pdbx_strand_id
1 'polypeptide(L)'
;MKNPDSKPEAEVIHRERAGEGFLVAAQKDRYSQELLIMGGQLNLKISERDTDGALCVYDATLVSKGGPALHRHQAQDEWFYVIRGEFMVRVGGDTFNLHPGDSAFAPRKVPHAYAMISEGEGQILLLYQPAGSMEEFFHQLSKMGKEIFENPQVALKRLFEEHGMEVIGAPLKF
;
A
#
# COMPACT_ATOMS: atom_id res chain seq x y z
N MET A 1 -31.10 40.33 -10.46
CA MET A 1 -31.22 39.55 -9.23
C MET A 1 -30.40 38.29 -9.43
N LYS A 2 -29.25 38.18 -8.77
CA LYS A 2 -28.41 36.97 -8.81
C LYS A 2 -28.92 35.97 -7.78
N ASN A 3 -29.12 34.73 -8.19
CA ASN A 3 -29.55 33.62 -7.33
C ASN A 3 -28.49 33.32 -6.26
N PRO A 4 -28.79 33.39 -4.93
CA PRO A 4 -27.79 33.22 -3.87
C PRO A 4 -27.46 31.77 -3.56
N ASP A 5 -28.03 30.77 -4.26
CA ASP A 5 -27.86 29.34 -3.95
C ASP A 5 -26.96 28.54 -4.93
N SER A 6 -26.15 29.21 -5.75
CA SER A 6 -25.17 28.50 -6.54
C SER A 6 -24.01 28.09 -5.64
N LYS A 7 -23.98 26.80 -5.21
CA LYS A 7 -22.78 26.18 -4.68
C LYS A 7 -21.65 26.37 -5.69
N PRO A 8 -20.42 26.74 -5.24
CA PRO A 8 -19.29 26.78 -6.16
C PRO A 8 -19.12 25.37 -6.78
N GLU A 9 -19.14 25.32 -8.11
CA GLU A 9 -18.71 24.13 -8.82
C GLU A 9 -17.32 23.78 -8.32
N ALA A 10 -17.14 22.55 -7.81
CA ALA A 10 -15.83 22.06 -7.44
C ALA A 10 -14.96 22.14 -8.70
N GLU A 11 -13.95 22.97 -8.64
CA GLU A 11 -12.95 23.12 -9.69
C GLU A 11 -12.30 21.76 -9.87
N VAL A 12 -12.67 21.04 -10.93
CA VAL A 12 -12.02 19.80 -11.34
C VAL A 12 -10.63 20.22 -11.79
N ILE A 13 -9.69 20.16 -10.88
CA ILE A 13 -8.27 20.31 -11.21
C ILE A 13 -7.94 19.11 -12.10
N HIS A 14 -7.96 19.33 -13.42
CA HIS A 14 -7.33 18.41 -14.36
C HIS A 14 -5.85 18.37 -14.02
N ARG A 15 -5.44 17.35 -13.26
CA ARG A 15 -4.04 17.07 -12.99
C ARG A 15 -3.44 16.63 -14.34
N GLU A 16 -2.73 17.54 -14.99
CA GLU A 16 -1.97 17.16 -16.18
C GLU A 16 -1.02 16.02 -15.79
N ARG A 17 -1.13 14.92 -16.54
CA ARG A 17 -0.19 13.81 -16.47
C ARG A 17 1.20 14.38 -16.68
N ALA A 18 2.16 14.13 -15.80
CA ALA A 18 3.54 14.55 -15.99
C ALA A 18 4.01 13.99 -17.36
N GLY A 19 4.09 14.87 -18.36
CA GLY A 19 4.35 14.48 -19.75
C GLY A 19 5.76 13.94 -20.02
N GLU A 20 6.61 13.84 -18.97
CA GLU A 20 8.01 13.44 -19.06
C GLU A 20 8.27 12.22 -18.19
N GLY A 21 9.13 11.30 -18.70
CA GLY A 21 9.65 10.20 -17.92
C GLY A 21 10.55 10.69 -16.79
N PHE A 22 10.60 9.95 -15.68
CA PHE A 22 11.42 10.29 -14.51
C PHE A 22 12.18 9.07 -13.99
N LEU A 23 13.24 9.31 -13.22
CA LEU A 23 14.00 8.32 -12.48
C LEU A 23 13.73 8.50 -10.99
N VAL A 24 13.32 7.41 -10.32
CA VAL A 24 13.39 7.31 -8.86
C VAL A 24 14.50 6.32 -8.51
N ALA A 25 15.58 6.83 -7.94
CA ALA A 25 16.76 6.00 -7.61
C ALA A 25 16.40 4.90 -6.58
N ALA A 26 17.26 3.88 -6.49
CA ALA A 26 17.12 2.82 -5.49
C ALA A 26 17.03 3.41 -4.08
N GLN A 27 16.17 2.83 -3.24
CA GLN A 27 15.94 3.28 -1.86
C GLN A 27 15.50 4.75 -1.71
N LYS A 28 15.02 5.38 -2.79
CA LYS A 28 14.45 6.73 -2.76
C LYS A 28 12.96 6.68 -3.02
N ASP A 29 12.27 7.63 -2.42
CA ASP A 29 10.85 7.90 -2.63
C ASP A 29 10.65 8.93 -3.75
N ARG A 30 9.52 8.87 -4.47
CA ARG A 30 9.14 9.75 -5.57
C ARG A 30 9.14 11.23 -5.19
N TYR A 31 8.78 11.53 -3.92
CA TYR A 31 8.70 12.89 -3.37
C TYR A 31 9.65 13.12 -2.20
N SER A 32 10.67 12.25 -2.03
CA SER A 32 11.65 12.31 -0.94
C SER A 32 11.03 12.24 0.46
N GLN A 33 9.93 11.49 0.59
CA GLN A 33 9.29 11.25 1.88
C GLN A 33 9.92 10.05 2.58
N GLU A 34 9.91 10.06 3.90
CA GLU A 34 10.29 8.92 4.72
C GLU A 34 9.03 8.28 5.31
N LEU A 35 8.61 7.15 4.75
CA LEU A 35 7.54 6.36 5.31
C LEU A 35 8.13 5.12 6.00
N LEU A 36 8.13 5.13 7.32
CA LEU A 36 8.57 3.99 8.15
C LEU A 36 7.32 3.26 8.63
N ILE A 37 7.18 2.00 8.22
CA ILE A 37 6.02 1.17 8.53
C ILE A 37 6.51 -0.19 9.00
N MET A 38 6.06 -0.64 10.18
CA MET A 38 6.43 -1.94 10.76
C MET A 38 7.94 -2.18 10.85
N GLY A 39 8.72 -1.13 11.13
CA GLY A 39 10.18 -1.20 11.21
C GLY A 39 10.90 -1.25 9.86
N GLY A 40 10.17 -1.27 8.76
CA GLY A 40 10.71 -1.23 7.40
C GLY A 40 10.50 0.12 6.74
N GLN A 41 11.11 0.31 5.57
CA GLN A 41 10.97 1.50 4.75
C GLN A 41 10.04 1.23 3.58
N LEU A 42 9.12 2.16 3.32
CA LEU A 42 8.22 2.12 2.19
C LEU A 42 8.48 3.32 1.28
N ASN A 43 8.93 3.08 0.05
CA ASN A 43 9.26 4.12 -0.91
C ASN A 43 8.25 4.12 -2.07
N LEU A 44 7.56 5.23 -2.28
CA LEU A 44 6.71 5.43 -3.44
C LEU A 44 7.59 5.53 -4.69
N LYS A 45 7.34 4.70 -5.70
CA LYS A 45 8.06 4.69 -6.97
C LYS A 45 7.26 5.32 -8.11
N ILE A 46 5.97 5.04 -8.15
CA ILE A 46 5.01 5.62 -9.08
C ILE A 46 3.81 6.11 -8.27
N SER A 47 3.51 7.39 -8.38
CA SER A 47 2.39 8.01 -7.68
C SER A 47 1.09 7.88 -8.48
N GLU A 48 -0.04 7.92 -7.78
CA GLU A 48 -1.36 8.10 -8.38
C GLU A 48 -1.41 9.32 -9.31
N ARG A 49 -0.65 10.38 -8.98
CA ARG A 49 -0.55 11.60 -9.80
C ARG A 49 0.17 11.38 -11.12
N ASP A 50 1.11 10.45 -11.17
CA ASP A 50 1.86 10.11 -12.39
C ASP A 50 1.00 9.31 -13.38
N THR A 51 -0.12 8.72 -12.91
CA THR A 51 -0.95 7.76 -13.63
C THR A 51 -2.43 8.14 -13.74
N ASP A 52 -2.80 9.36 -13.36
CA ASP A 52 -4.20 9.82 -13.26
C ASP A 52 -5.07 8.88 -12.39
N GLY A 53 -4.49 8.36 -11.30
CA GLY A 53 -5.14 7.43 -10.38
C GLY A 53 -5.21 5.99 -10.86
N ALA A 54 -4.64 5.67 -12.03
CA ALA A 54 -4.73 4.32 -12.59
C ALA A 54 -3.99 3.28 -11.74
N LEU A 55 -2.84 3.65 -11.17
CA LEU A 55 -2.09 2.78 -10.25
C LEU A 55 -1.12 3.60 -9.38
N CYS A 56 -0.64 2.99 -8.30
CA CYS A 56 0.57 3.42 -7.60
C CYS A 56 1.47 2.22 -7.30
N VAL A 57 2.78 2.46 -7.15
CA VAL A 57 3.78 1.42 -6.91
C VAL A 57 4.67 1.81 -5.73
N TYR A 58 4.81 0.90 -4.80
CA TYR A 58 5.70 0.99 -3.66
C TYR A 58 6.80 -0.07 -3.69
N ASP A 59 7.96 0.31 -3.21
CA ASP A 59 9.10 -0.54 -2.90
C ASP A 59 9.20 -0.64 -1.38
N ALA A 60 8.81 -1.79 -0.84
CA ALA A 60 8.82 -2.06 0.59
C ALA A 60 10.06 -2.85 0.99
N THR A 61 10.86 -2.31 1.90
CA THR A 61 11.98 -2.99 2.53
C THR A 61 11.62 -3.35 3.97
N LEU A 62 11.67 -4.64 4.30
CA LEU A 62 11.40 -5.18 5.63
C LEU A 62 12.71 -5.65 6.26
N VAL A 63 12.89 -5.36 7.55
CA VAL A 63 14.08 -5.73 8.32
C VAL A 63 13.81 -6.81 9.37
N SER A 64 12.57 -7.26 9.47
CA SER A 64 12.15 -8.34 10.37
C SER A 64 11.04 -9.16 9.72
N LYS A 65 10.96 -10.43 10.11
CA LYS A 65 9.88 -11.33 9.70
C LYS A 65 8.52 -10.79 10.09
N GLY A 66 7.53 -11.00 9.23
CA GLY A 66 6.15 -10.56 9.42
C GLY A 66 5.60 -9.78 8.25
N GLY A 67 4.41 -9.25 8.44
CA GLY A 67 3.66 -8.50 7.44
C GLY A 67 2.33 -7.99 8.00
N PRO A 68 1.49 -7.41 7.15
CA PRO A 68 0.19 -6.87 7.57
C PRO A 68 -0.79 -7.95 8.02
N ALA A 69 -1.84 -7.52 8.70
CA ALA A 69 -3.01 -8.34 8.99
C ALA A 69 -3.64 -8.88 7.70
N LEU A 70 -4.31 -10.04 7.79
CA LEU A 70 -5.13 -10.52 6.69
C LEU A 70 -6.27 -9.53 6.44
N HIS A 71 -6.35 -9.00 5.23
CA HIS A 71 -7.28 -7.96 4.83
C HIS A 71 -7.75 -8.13 3.38
N ARG A 72 -8.68 -7.30 2.97
CA ARG A 72 -9.11 -7.18 1.57
C ARG A 72 -9.34 -5.73 1.19
N HIS A 73 -9.05 -5.38 -0.03
CA HIS A 73 -9.41 -4.11 -0.63
C HIS A 73 -10.77 -4.23 -1.32
N GLN A 74 -11.65 -3.24 -1.16
CA GLN A 74 -12.96 -3.24 -1.81
C GLN A 74 -12.86 -2.85 -3.29
N ALA A 75 -11.89 -2.00 -3.64
CA ALA A 75 -11.79 -1.40 -4.97
C ALA A 75 -10.44 -1.61 -5.67
N GLN A 76 -9.37 -1.98 -4.97
CA GLN A 76 -8.04 -2.15 -5.54
C GLN A 76 -7.67 -3.62 -5.70
N ASP A 77 -7.09 -3.96 -6.85
CA ASP A 77 -6.28 -5.16 -7.02
C ASP A 77 -4.87 -4.88 -6.49
N GLU A 78 -4.21 -5.89 -5.92
CA GLU A 78 -2.84 -5.77 -5.43
C GLU A 78 -1.95 -6.80 -6.10
N TRP A 79 -0.77 -6.36 -6.56
CA TRP A 79 0.23 -7.23 -7.14
C TRP A 79 1.53 -7.14 -6.35
N PHE A 80 2.12 -8.31 -6.11
CA PHE A 80 3.34 -8.51 -5.35
C PHE A 80 4.44 -9.01 -6.29
N TYR A 81 5.65 -8.45 -6.15
CA TYR A 81 6.83 -8.95 -6.84
C TYR A 81 8.04 -8.94 -5.91
N VAL A 82 8.66 -10.09 -5.68
CA VAL A 82 9.78 -10.23 -4.75
C VAL A 82 11.08 -9.83 -5.44
N ILE A 83 11.81 -8.87 -4.84
CA ILE A 83 13.14 -8.44 -5.28
C ILE A 83 14.22 -9.19 -4.51
N ARG A 84 14.04 -9.32 -3.18
CA ARG A 84 15.02 -9.95 -2.28
C ARG A 84 14.31 -10.57 -1.09
N GLY A 85 14.94 -11.64 -0.54
CA GLY A 85 14.37 -12.40 0.58
C GLY A 85 13.30 -13.37 0.12
N GLU A 86 12.62 -13.99 1.08
CA GLU A 86 11.53 -14.92 0.83
C GLU A 86 10.26 -14.42 1.51
N PHE A 87 9.15 -14.53 0.80
CA PHE A 87 7.86 -14.08 1.27
C PHE A 87 6.81 -15.18 1.18
N MET A 88 6.01 -15.32 2.21
CA MET A 88 4.76 -16.05 2.15
C MET A 88 3.64 -15.08 1.75
N VAL A 89 2.87 -15.43 0.72
CA VAL A 89 1.70 -14.65 0.29
C VAL A 89 0.48 -15.56 0.31
N ARG A 90 -0.56 -15.13 1.01
CA ARG A 90 -1.87 -15.78 1.00
C ARG A 90 -2.86 -14.96 0.17
N VAL A 91 -3.59 -15.62 -0.74
CA VAL A 91 -4.68 -15.04 -1.51
C VAL A 91 -5.88 -15.99 -1.44
N GLY A 92 -6.95 -15.55 -0.80
CA GLY A 92 -8.12 -16.41 -0.56
C GLY A 92 -7.77 -17.63 0.28
N GLY A 93 -7.96 -18.82 -0.31
CA GLY A 93 -7.63 -20.10 0.31
C GLY A 93 -6.21 -20.60 0.05
N ASP A 94 -5.50 -20.00 -0.90
CA ASP A 94 -4.19 -20.46 -1.35
C ASP A 94 -3.06 -19.71 -0.64
N THR A 95 -1.95 -20.40 -0.42
CA THR A 95 -0.73 -19.84 0.18
C THR A 95 0.47 -20.20 -0.69
N PHE A 96 1.28 -19.21 -1.01
CA PHE A 96 2.45 -19.33 -1.89
C PHE A 96 3.70 -18.88 -1.12
N ASN A 97 4.81 -19.60 -1.28
CA ASN A 97 6.14 -19.13 -0.90
C ASN A 97 6.81 -18.57 -2.14
N LEU A 98 7.14 -17.28 -2.10
CA LEU A 98 7.73 -16.54 -3.20
C LEU A 98 9.21 -16.28 -2.93
N HIS A 99 10.03 -16.44 -3.96
CA HIS A 99 11.45 -16.17 -4.03
C HIS A 99 11.72 -14.95 -4.94
N PRO A 100 12.94 -14.40 -4.95
CA PRO A 100 13.28 -13.32 -5.86
C PRO A 100 12.96 -13.63 -7.32
N GLY A 101 12.18 -12.74 -7.96
CA GLY A 101 11.65 -12.91 -9.31
C GLY A 101 10.22 -13.46 -9.37
N ASP A 102 9.71 -14.06 -8.30
CA ASP A 102 8.33 -14.53 -8.26
C ASP A 102 7.34 -13.39 -8.02
N SER A 103 6.09 -13.59 -8.45
CA SER A 103 5.00 -12.66 -8.24
C SER A 103 3.70 -13.35 -7.84
N ALA A 104 2.84 -12.63 -7.14
CA ALA A 104 1.47 -13.04 -6.84
C ALA A 104 0.49 -11.89 -7.13
N PHE A 105 -0.76 -12.23 -7.37
CA PHE A 105 -1.82 -11.28 -7.65
C PHE A 105 -3.03 -11.55 -6.74
N ALA A 106 -3.47 -10.53 -6.03
CA ALA A 106 -4.65 -10.53 -5.20
C ALA A 106 -5.75 -9.67 -5.83
N PRO A 107 -6.80 -10.27 -6.41
CA PRO A 107 -7.94 -9.51 -6.89
C PRO A 107 -8.64 -8.76 -5.76
N ARG A 108 -9.20 -7.59 -6.06
CA ARG A 108 -10.08 -6.87 -5.13
C ARG A 108 -11.15 -7.77 -4.52
N LYS A 109 -11.54 -7.51 -3.29
CA LYS A 109 -12.50 -8.27 -2.49
C LYS A 109 -12.03 -9.67 -2.06
N VAL A 110 -10.89 -10.15 -2.54
CA VAL A 110 -10.30 -11.41 -2.10
C VAL A 110 -9.39 -11.16 -0.89
N PRO A 111 -9.62 -11.83 0.27
CA PRO A 111 -8.73 -11.70 1.42
C PRO A 111 -7.31 -12.12 1.10
N HIS A 112 -6.33 -11.28 1.48
CA HIS A 112 -4.93 -11.55 1.25
C HIS A 112 -4.03 -10.94 2.35
N ALA A 113 -2.82 -11.44 2.43
CA ALA A 113 -1.74 -10.90 3.24
C ALA A 113 -0.41 -11.43 2.70
N TYR A 114 0.67 -10.73 3.04
CA TYR A 114 2.03 -11.23 2.83
C TYR A 114 2.81 -11.20 4.14
N ALA A 115 3.88 -11.99 4.22
CA ALA A 115 4.83 -11.94 5.32
C ALA A 115 6.24 -12.26 4.81
N MET A 116 7.21 -11.48 5.19
CA MET A 116 8.61 -11.85 5.04
C MET A 116 8.92 -13.03 5.97
N ILE A 117 9.49 -14.11 5.43
CA ILE A 117 9.79 -15.34 6.16
C ILE A 117 11.30 -15.64 6.25
N SER A 118 12.11 -15.01 5.41
CA SER A 118 13.57 -15.16 5.45
C SER A 118 14.21 -14.37 6.60
N GLU A 119 15.44 -14.76 6.96
CA GLU A 119 16.30 -13.97 7.81
C GLU A 119 16.90 -12.80 7.03
N GLY A 120 17.29 -11.75 7.76
CA GLY A 120 17.89 -10.55 7.19
C GLY A 120 16.86 -9.58 6.62
N GLU A 121 17.17 -8.96 5.49
CA GLU A 121 16.36 -7.94 4.85
C GLU A 121 15.61 -8.52 3.65
N GLY A 122 14.31 -8.24 3.58
CA GLY A 122 13.46 -8.57 2.44
C GLY A 122 13.02 -7.33 1.69
N GLN A 123 12.80 -7.46 0.37
CA GLN A 123 12.33 -6.37 -0.49
C GLN A 123 11.28 -6.86 -1.47
N ILE A 124 10.15 -6.17 -1.50
CA ILE A 124 8.99 -6.53 -2.30
C ILE A 124 8.36 -5.27 -2.93
N LEU A 125 7.99 -5.35 -4.21
CA LEU A 125 7.16 -4.34 -4.83
C LEU A 125 5.68 -4.64 -4.56
N LEU A 126 4.95 -3.59 -4.24
CA LEU A 126 3.50 -3.57 -4.06
C LEU A 126 2.90 -2.63 -5.09
N LEU A 127 2.00 -3.12 -5.92
CA LEU A 127 1.28 -2.31 -6.91
C LEU A 127 -0.21 -2.39 -6.62
N TYR A 128 -0.87 -1.24 -6.60
CA TYR A 128 -2.31 -1.11 -6.39
C TYR A 128 -2.98 -0.54 -7.64
N GLN A 129 -4.05 -1.20 -8.10
CA GLN A 129 -4.80 -0.78 -9.30
C GLN A 129 -6.32 -0.90 -9.08
N PRO A 130 -7.07 0.22 -9.19
CA PRO A 130 -6.58 1.60 -9.26
C PRO A 130 -5.80 1.99 -8.00
N ALA A 131 -5.09 3.11 -8.04
CA ALA A 131 -4.35 3.61 -6.87
C ALA A 131 -5.26 3.85 -5.65
N GLY A 132 -6.47 4.34 -5.89
CA GLY A 132 -7.42 4.68 -4.83
C GLY A 132 -6.83 5.68 -3.86
N SER A 133 -7.00 5.44 -2.56
CA SER A 133 -6.44 6.26 -1.47
C SER A 133 -5.21 5.62 -0.81
N MET A 134 -4.47 4.76 -1.52
CA MET A 134 -3.36 4.02 -0.92
C MET A 134 -2.20 4.92 -0.48
N GLU A 135 -1.93 6.01 -1.19
CA GLU A 135 -0.90 6.95 -0.78
C GLU A 135 -1.25 7.63 0.55
N GLU A 136 -2.49 8.08 0.69
CA GLU A 136 -2.97 8.69 1.93
C GLU A 136 -3.01 7.67 3.08
N PHE A 137 -3.44 6.43 2.80
CA PHE A 137 -3.41 5.33 3.77
C PHE A 137 -2.01 5.12 4.35
N PHE A 138 -0.98 4.96 3.52
CA PHE A 138 0.39 4.74 4.01
C PHE A 138 0.95 5.96 4.72
N HIS A 139 0.57 7.15 4.30
CA HIS A 139 0.94 8.39 4.97
C HIS A 139 0.37 8.48 6.38
N GLN A 140 -0.92 8.16 6.53
CA GLN A 140 -1.57 8.13 7.84
C GLN A 140 -1.00 7.01 8.70
N LEU A 141 -0.82 5.81 8.15
CA LEU A 141 -0.24 4.67 8.84
C LEU A 141 1.15 4.98 9.41
N SER A 142 2.02 5.66 8.64
CA SER A 142 3.36 6.05 9.09
C SER A 142 3.34 7.07 10.24
N LYS A 143 2.27 7.87 10.36
CA LYS A 143 2.10 8.90 11.39
C LYS A 143 1.39 8.41 12.66
N MET A 144 0.78 7.23 12.62
CA MET A 144 -0.04 6.73 13.74
C MET A 144 0.72 6.48 15.05
N GLY A 145 2.05 6.45 15.06
CA GLY A 145 2.94 6.51 16.22
C GLY A 145 2.37 5.88 17.50
N LYS A 146 1.99 6.72 18.47
CA LYS A 146 1.49 6.28 19.79
C LYS A 146 0.15 5.58 19.78
N GLU A 147 -0.77 5.91 18.87
CA GLU A 147 -2.11 5.32 18.81
C GLU A 147 -2.05 3.83 18.50
N ILE A 148 -1.06 3.41 17.68
CA ILE A 148 -0.80 1.99 17.41
C ILE A 148 -0.35 1.26 18.69
N PHE A 149 0.36 1.94 19.60
CA PHE A 149 0.83 1.30 20.84
C PHE A 149 -0.27 1.17 21.90
N GLU A 150 -1.23 2.10 21.96
CA GLU A 150 -2.28 2.08 22.97
C GLU A 150 -3.43 1.12 22.62
N ASN A 151 -3.90 1.12 21.36
CA ASN A 151 -4.98 0.26 20.88
C ASN A 151 -4.78 -0.15 19.41
N PRO A 152 -3.76 -0.98 19.11
CA PRO A 152 -3.34 -1.25 17.73
C PRO A 152 -4.46 -1.82 16.86
N GLN A 153 -5.28 -2.71 17.42
CA GLN A 153 -6.34 -3.36 16.65
C GLN A 153 -7.47 -2.39 16.26
N VAL A 154 -7.85 -1.50 17.16
CA VAL A 154 -8.93 -0.52 16.92
C VAL A 154 -8.46 0.55 15.94
N ALA A 155 -7.25 1.10 16.16
CA ALA A 155 -6.68 2.14 15.34
C ALA A 155 -6.45 1.67 13.90
N LEU A 156 -5.83 0.50 13.72
CA LEU A 156 -5.61 -0.09 12.40
C LEU A 156 -6.93 -0.43 11.70
N LYS A 157 -7.87 -1.06 12.40
CA LYS A 157 -9.17 -1.40 11.81
C LYS A 157 -9.87 -0.15 11.27
N ARG A 158 -9.92 0.93 12.05
CA ARG A 158 -10.51 2.20 11.64
C ARG A 158 -9.82 2.77 10.40
N LEU A 159 -8.48 2.82 10.39
CA LEU A 159 -7.71 3.31 9.25
C LEU A 159 -8.00 2.50 7.97
N PHE A 160 -8.03 1.17 8.09
CA PHE A 160 -8.37 0.30 6.95
C PHE A 160 -9.77 0.61 6.40
N GLU A 161 -10.77 0.73 7.28
CA GLU A 161 -12.17 1.02 6.89
C GLU A 161 -12.29 2.39 6.22
N GLU A 162 -11.61 3.43 6.71
CA GLU A 162 -11.58 4.78 6.13
C GLU A 162 -11.04 4.79 4.69
N HIS A 163 -10.17 3.82 4.35
CA HIS A 163 -9.56 3.69 3.02
C HIS A 163 -10.15 2.54 2.17
N GLY A 164 -11.37 2.08 2.51
CA GLY A 164 -12.08 1.06 1.74
C GLY A 164 -11.47 -0.33 1.82
N MET A 165 -10.76 -0.61 2.90
CA MET A 165 -10.22 -1.93 3.23
C MET A 165 -10.91 -2.52 4.44
N GLU A 166 -10.84 -3.84 4.58
CA GLU A 166 -11.42 -4.55 5.71
C GLU A 166 -10.40 -5.54 6.29
N VAL A 167 -10.15 -5.44 7.59
CA VAL A 167 -9.32 -6.42 8.31
C VAL A 167 -10.15 -7.68 8.54
N ILE A 168 -9.69 -8.82 8.00
CA ILE A 168 -10.38 -10.12 8.06
C ILE A 168 -9.80 -11.00 9.17
N GLY A 169 -8.53 -10.85 9.49
CA GLY A 169 -7.87 -11.70 10.46
C GLY A 169 -6.49 -11.22 10.88
N ALA A 170 -5.81 -12.04 11.66
CA ALA A 170 -4.45 -11.77 12.14
C ALA A 170 -3.43 -11.83 10.98
N PRO A 171 -2.21 -11.28 11.18
CA PRO A 171 -1.08 -11.51 10.30
C PRO A 171 -0.79 -13.00 10.09
N LEU A 172 -0.13 -13.34 8.98
CA LEU A 172 0.28 -14.71 8.69
C LEU A 172 1.24 -15.23 9.77
N LYS A 173 1.07 -16.52 10.11
CA LYS A 173 2.00 -17.27 10.97
C LYS A 173 2.81 -18.20 10.08
N PHE A 174 4.11 -18.31 10.33
CA PHE A 174 5.07 -19.09 9.56
C PHE A 174 6.11 -19.71 10.49
#